data_5a1d097c3143b8245cf80e3aef0a6878
#
_entry.id   5a1d097c3143b8245cf80e3aef0a6878
#
_cell.length_a   1.000
_cell.length_b   1.000
_cell.length_c   1.000
_cell.angle_alpha   90.00
_cell.angle_beta   90.00
_cell.angle_gamma   90.00
#
_symmetry.space_group_name_H-M   'P 1'
#
loop_
_entity.id
_entity.type
_entity.pdbx_description
1 polymer ?
#
loop_
_entity_poly.entity_id
_entity_poly.type
_entity_poly.pdbx_seq_one_letter_code
_entity_poly.pdbx_strand_id
1 'polypeptide(L)'
;DSYLSKNYTGIDTSALGTLHSKRSVCDGYSNLTAALLRAAGVPAKKISGFALGVSSDYWPENYDPNKDTNHAWNEFWANGRWVILDTTWDSDNVWKNGGVEKNTGLRGYHYFDINVGLLSADHVIKDYNEADVPQP
;
A
#
# COMPACT_ATOMS: atom_id res chain seq x y z
N ASP A 1 0.01 15.48 -3.11
CA ASP A 1 -0.29 14.45 -2.13
C ASP A 1 -1.71 14.63 -1.58
N SER A 2 -2.57 13.62 -1.77
CA SER A 2 -3.98 13.71 -1.41
C SER A 2 -4.21 13.59 0.10
N TYR A 3 -3.36 12.88 0.79
CA TYR A 3 -3.45 12.74 2.25
C TYR A 3 -3.15 14.06 2.97
N LEU A 4 -2.10 14.76 2.53
CA LEU A 4 -1.72 16.04 3.12
C LEU A 4 -2.76 17.12 2.86
N SER A 5 -3.32 17.16 1.65
CA SER A 5 -4.35 18.14 1.30
C SER A 5 -5.73 17.81 1.86
N LYS A 6 -5.92 16.60 2.38
CA LYS A 6 -7.23 16.04 2.80
C LYS A 6 -8.32 16.16 1.72
N ASN A 7 -7.90 16.28 0.46
CA ASN A 7 -8.80 16.39 -0.66
C ASN A 7 -8.78 15.10 -1.47
N TYR A 8 -9.82 14.31 -1.34
CA TYR A 8 -9.98 13.02 -2.00
C TYR A 8 -10.95 13.07 -3.17
N THR A 9 -11.51 14.25 -3.49
CA THR A 9 -12.50 14.40 -4.55
C THR A 9 -11.87 14.27 -5.93
N GLY A 10 -12.46 13.43 -6.78
CA GLY A 10 -12.05 13.27 -8.18
C GLY A 10 -10.66 12.69 -8.38
N ILE A 11 -10.14 11.92 -7.41
CA ILE A 11 -8.87 11.21 -7.58
C ILE A 11 -9.08 10.05 -8.53
N ASP A 12 -8.34 10.07 -9.64
CA ASP A 12 -8.17 8.89 -10.48
C ASP A 12 -7.06 8.02 -9.89
N THR A 13 -7.44 6.88 -9.29
CA THR A 13 -6.53 5.93 -8.68
C THR A 13 -5.95 4.93 -9.68
N SER A 14 -6.29 5.01 -10.97
CA SER A 14 -5.62 4.21 -11.98
C SER A 14 -4.12 4.50 -12.02
N ALA A 15 -3.31 3.57 -12.52
CA ALA A 15 -1.88 3.76 -12.65
C ALA A 15 -1.54 5.00 -13.51
N LEU A 16 -2.24 5.19 -14.63
CA LEU A 16 -2.05 6.36 -15.50
C LEU A 16 -2.52 7.66 -14.85
N GLY A 17 -3.68 7.65 -14.20
CA GLY A 17 -4.21 8.81 -13.49
C GLY A 17 -3.26 9.26 -12.38
N THR A 18 -2.74 8.32 -11.61
CA THR A 18 -1.75 8.59 -10.55
C THR A 18 -0.42 9.12 -11.13
N LEU A 19 0.06 8.53 -12.23
CA LEU A 19 1.30 8.97 -12.89
C LEU A 19 1.19 10.41 -13.42
N HIS A 20 0.07 10.74 -14.06
CA HIS A 20 -0.13 12.06 -14.66
C HIS A 20 -0.41 13.13 -13.61
N SER A 21 -1.29 12.84 -12.66
CA SER A 21 -1.67 13.82 -11.63
C SER A 21 -0.61 13.99 -10.55
N LYS A 22 0.27 12.99 -10.34
CA LYS A 22 1.22 12.91 -9.22
C LYS A 22 0.53 13.05 -7.86
N ARG A 23 -0.71 12.62 -7.81
CA ARG A 23 -1.60 12.77 -6.67
C ARG A 23 -2.47 11.53 -6.55
N SER A 24 -2.42 10.86 -5.39
CA SER A 24 -3.26 9.70 -5.15
C SER A 24 -3.37 9.35 -3.66
N VAL A 25 -4.04 8.25 -3.38
CA VAL A 25 -4.12 7.53 -2.12
C VAL A 25 -3.51 6.13 -2.29
N CYS A 26 -3.54 5.29 -1.26
CA CYS A 26 -2.93 3.96 -1.27
C CYS A 26 -3.30 3.12 -2.51
N ASP A 27 -4.54 3.22 -2.96
CA ASP A 27 -5.02 2.51 -4.14
C ASP A 27 -4.26 2.91 -5.43
N GLY A 28 -4.04 4.19 -5.65
CA GLY A 28 -3.25 4.65 -6.79
C GLY A 28 -1.75 4.43 -6.64
N TYR A 29 -1.20 4.57 -5.43
CA TYR A 29 0.19 4.19 -5.17
C TYR A 29 0.43 2.72 -5.55
N SER A 30 -0.41 1.83 -5.06
CA SER A 30 -0.28 0.39 -5.33
C SER A 30 -0.55 0.04 -6.80
N ASN A 31 -1.51 0.67 -7.46
CA ASN A 31 -1.77 0.48 -8.88
C ASN A 31 -0.58 0.93 -9.74
N LEU A 32 -0.01 2.11 -9.47
CA LEU A 32 1.15 2.62 -10.21
C LEU A 32 2.39 1.76 -9.96
N THR A 33 2.65 1.38 -8.70
CA THR A 33 3.77 0.51 -8.34
C THR A 33 3.70 -0.82 -9.09
N ALA A 34 2.54 -1.49 -9.08
CA ALA A 34 2.35 -2.74 -9.82
C ALA A 34 2.56 -2.55 -11.34
N ALA A 35 2.04 -1.47 -11.90
CA ALA A 35 2.21 -1.18 -13.33
C ALA A 35 3.67 -0.95 -13.72
N LEU A 36 4.43 -0.19 -12.91
CA LEU A 36 5.85 0.06 -13.17
C LEU A 36 6.70 -1.20 -13.05
N LEU A 37 6.46 -2.01 -12.02
CA LEU A 37 7.15 -3.29 -11.85
C LEU A 37 6.89 -4.23 -13.03
N ARG A 38 5.63 -4.37 -13.43
CA ARG A 38 5.26 -5.21 -14.59
C ARG A 38 5.83 -4.68 -15.89
N ALA A 39 5.87 -3.38 -16.10
CA ALA A 39 6.52 -2.77 -17.26
C ALA A 39 8.04 -3.02 -17.30
N ALA A 40 8.67 -3.17 -16.14
CA ALA A 40 10.06 -3.57 -15.99
C ALA A 40 10.28 -5.09 -16.09
N GLY A 41 9.25 -5.89 -16.37
CA GLY A 41 9.32 -7.35 -16.46
C GLY A 41 9.33 -8.06 -15.10
N VAL A 42 9.00 -7.37 -14.03
CA VAL A 42 8.95 -7.93 -12.67
C VAL A 42 7.50 -8.34 -12.34
N PRO A 43 7.23 -9.63 -12.05
CA PRO A 43 5.91 -10.05 -11.59
C PRO A 43 5.54 -9.30 -10.30
N ALA A 44 4.37 -8.70 -10.30
CA ALA A 44 3.90 -7.91 -9.17
C ALA A 44 2.39 -8.05 -9.00
N LYS A 45 1.94 -7.99 -7.76
CA LYS A 45 0.52 -7.99 -7.38
C LYS A 45 0.20 -6.84 -6.45
N LYS A 46 -1.05 -6.44 -6.47
CA LYS A 46 -1.64 -5.53 -5.50
C LYS A 46 -2.31 -6.36 -4.41
N ILE A 47 -2.09 -6.00 -3.19
CA ILE A 47 -2.70 -6.59 -2.00
C ILE A 47 -3.68 -5.58 -1.43
N SER A 48 -4.87 -6.05 -1.05
CA SER A 48 -5.84 -5.25 -0.29
C SER A 48 -6.01 -5.84 1.10
N GLY A 49 -6.07 -4.99 2.10
CA GLY A 49 -6.20 -5.44 3.47
C GLY A 49 -6.59 -4.32 4.43
N PHE A 50 -6.45 -4.57 5.70
CA PHE A 50 -6.64 -3.59 6.75
C PHE A 50 -5.28 -3.15 7.30
N ALA A 51 -5.12 -1.83 7.49
CA ALA A 51 -3.96 -1.27 8.17
C ALA A 51 -4.40 -0.31 9.28
N LEU A 52 -3.74 -0.40 10.43
CA LEU A 52 -3.92 0.55 11.53
C LEU A 52 -3.36 1.93 11.12
N GLY A 53 -3.99 3.00 11.63
CA GLY A 53 -3.52 4.37 11.34
C GLY A 53 -3.97 4.95 10.00
N VAL A 54 -4.74 4.23 9.19
CA VAL A 54 -5.32 4.77 7.93
C VAL A 54 -6.67 5.42 8.18
N SER A 55 -7.57 4.71 8.82
CA SER A 55 -8.91 5.19 9.19
C SER A 55 -9.29 4.86 10.64
N SER A 56 -8.48 4.07 11.32
CA SER A 56 -8.66 3.67 12.70
C SER A 56 -7.30 3.33 13.33
N ASP A 57 -7.13 3.71 14.58
CA ASP A 57 -5.97 3.33 15.41
C ASP A 57 -6.21 2.00 16.15
N TYR A 58 -7.36 1.37 15.93
CA TYR A 58 -7.77 0.14 16.59
C TYR A 58 -8.21 -0.90 15.59
N TRP A 59 -7.91 -2.17 15.87
CA TRP A 59 -8.47 -3.29 15.13
C TRP A 59 -9.99 -3.33 15.32
N PRO A 60 -10.77 -3.63 14.26
CA PRO A 60 -12.20 -3.88 14.42
C PRO A 60 -12.44 -5.06 15.37
N GLU A 61 -13.38 -4.95 16.31
CA GLU A 61 -13.71 -6.03 17.26
C GLU A 61 -14.11 -7.33 16.57
N ASN A 62 -14.78 -7.22 15.42
CA ASN A 62 -15.23 -8.35 14.61
C ASN A 62 -14.67 -8.19 13.19
N TYR A 63 -13.35 -8.25 13.05
CA TYR A 63 -12.67 -8.12 11.76
C TYR A 63 -13.15 -9.17 10.76
N ASP A 64 -13.75 -8.73 9.66
CA ASP A 64 -14.11 -9.56 8.51
C ASP A 64 -13.19 -9.22 7.32
N PRO A 65 -12.24 -10.10 6.97
CA PRO A 65 -11.31 -9.83 5.89
C PRO A 65 -11.97 -9.59 4.53
N ASN A 66 -13.24 -10.00 4.37
CA ASN A 66 -13.99 -9.79 3.14
C ASN A 66 -14.68 -8.42 3.06
N LYS A 67 -14.76 -7.69 4.16
CA LYS A 67 -15.45 -6.40 4.23
C LYS A 67 -14.56 -5.28 4.74
N ASP A 68 -13.72 -5.57 5.73
CA ASP A 68 -12.94 -4.57 6.47
C ASP A 68 -11.60 -4.34 5.80
N THR A 69 -11.63 -3.69 4.62
CA THR A 69 -10.39 -3.25 3.94
C THR A 69 -10.33 -1.73 3.90
N ASN A 70 -9.20 -1.17 4.29
CA ASN A 70 -8.98 0.28 4.26
C ASN A 70 -7.65 0.67 3.60
N HIS A 71 -6.82 -0.31 3.22
CA HIS A 71 -5.49 -0.07 2.71
C HIS A 71 -5.11 -1.00 1.57
N ALA A 72 -4.13 -0.58 0.74
CA ALA A 72 -3.58 -1.37 -0.35
C ALA A 72 -2.07 -1.15 -0.47
N TRP A 73 -1.33 -2.25 -0.71
CA TRP A 73 0.11 -2.28 -0.92
C TRP A 73 0.48 -3.27 -2.02
N ASN A 74 1.74 -3.68 -2.12
CA ASN A 74 2.20 -4.55 -3.19
C ASN A 74 3.08 -5.68 -2.70
N GLU A 75 3.17 -6.70 -3.54
CA GLU A 75 4.25 -7.67 -3.53
C GLU A 75 4.81 -7.83 -4.94
N PHE A 76 6.10 -8.09 -5.04
CA PHE A 76 6.77 -8.40 -6.29
C PHE A 76 7.70 -9.61 -6.14
N TRP A 77 7.90 -10.32 -7.24
CA TRP A 77 8.76 -11.51 -7.24
C TRP A 77 10.21 -11.14 -7.49
N ALA A 78 11.08 -11.47 -6.55
CA ALA A 78 12.52 -11.30 -6.68
C ALA A 78 13.27 -12.36 -5.88
N ASN A 79 14.39 -12.82 -6.40
CA ASN A 79 15.28 -13.77 -5.72
C ASN A 79 14.56 -15.04 -5.20
N GLY A 80 13.60 -15.55 -6.00
CA GLY A 80 12.89 -16.79 -5.66
C GLY A 80 11.82 -16.65 -4.57
N ARG A 81 11.38 -15.43 -4.24
CA ARG A 81 10.32 -15.17 -3.24
C ARG A 81 9.50 -13.93 -3.56
N TRP A 82 8.35 -13.83 -2.94
CA TRP A 82 7.57 -12.60 -2.92
C TRP A 82 8.17 -11.61 -1.90
N VAL A 83 8.36 -10.38 -2.36
CA VAL A 83 8.91 -9.26 -1.59
C VAL A 83 7.80 -8.26 -1.35
N ILE A 84 7.52 -7.96 -0.09
CA ILE A 84 6.49 -7.02 0.32
C ILE A 84 7.03 -5.59 0.24
N LEU A 85 6.20 -4.67 -0.27
CA LEU A 85 6.47 -3.24 -0.18
C LEU A 85 5.19 -2.43 -0.04
N ASP A 86 5.24 -1.39 0.78
CA ASP A 86 4.18 -0.39 0.88
C ASP A 86 4.72 0.99 0.52
N THR A 87 4.54 1.37 -0.74
CA THR A 87 5.00 2.66 -1.26
C THR A 87 4.21 3.85 -0.71
N THR A 88 3.03 3.63 -0.17
CA THR A 88 2.26 4.68 0.51
C THR A 88 2.89 5.02 1.85
N TRP A 89 3.20 4.01 2.65
CA TRP A 89 3.76 4.20 3.99
C TRP A 89 5.24 4.53 3.97
N ASP A 90 5.97 4.12 2.94
CA ASP A 90 7.34 4.54 2.67
C ASP A 90 7.43 5.91 1.96
N SER A 91 6.29 6.54 1.66
CA SER A 91 6.27 7.93 1.21
C SER A 91 6.62 8.89 2.36
N ASP A 92 6.88 10.17 2.03
CA ASP A 92 7.23 11.19 3.05
C ASP A 92 6.06 11.55 4.00
N ASN A 93 5.07 10.68 4.14
CA ASN A 93 3.90 10.89 4.97
C ASN A 93 3.99 10.10 6.27
N VAL A 94 3.49 10.69 7.34
CA VAL A 94 3.40 10.05 8.64
C VAL A 94 2.05 10.35 9.28
N TRP A 95 1.45 9.34 9.92
CA TRP A 95 0.23 9.52 10.71
C TRP A 95 0.60 10.05 12.09
N LYS A 96 0.08 11.24 12.43
CA LYS A 96 0.25 11.86 13.75
C LYS A 96 -1.00 12.63 14.15
N ASN A 97 -1.33 12.60 15.43
CA ASN A 97 -2.40 13.41 16.01
C ASN A 97 -3.76 13.26 15.29
N GLY A 98 -4.08 12.03 14.82
CA GLY A 98 -5.32 11.77 14.08
C GLY A 98 -5.34 12.32 12.66
N GLY A 99 -4.18 12.55 12.05
CA GLY A 99 -4.06 13.05 10.67
C GLY A 99 -2.72 12.70 10.02
N VAL A 100 -2.65 12.90 8.71
CA VAL A 100 -1.43 12.70 7.94
C VAL A 100 -0.63 14.01 7.91
N GLU A 101 0.63 13.94 8.30
CA GLU A 101 1.60 15.03 8.25
C GLU A 101 2.77 14.65 7.34
N LYS A 102 3.43 15.65 6.75
CA LYS A 102 4.65 15.41 5.99
C LYS A 102 5.80 15.09 6.94
N ASN A 103 6.45 13.97 6.72
CA ASN A 103 7.66 13.63 7.45
C ASN A 103 8.83 14.41 6.85
N THR A 104 9.43 15.29 7.64
CA THR A 104 10.48 16.19 7.17
C THR A 104 11.77 15.42 6.90
N GLY A 105 11.92 14.91 5.70
CA GLY A 105 13.24 14.72 5.13
C GLY A 105 13.79 13.29 5.05
N LEU A 106 13.09 12.27 5.44
CA LEU A 106 13.58 10.90 5.23
C LEU A 106 12.48 10.05 4.59
N ARG A 107 12.62 9.81 3.29
CA ARG A 107 11.91 8.71 2.65
C ARG A 107 12.28 7.43 3.40
N GLY A 108 11.28 6.78 3.99
CA GLY A 108 11.48 5.51 4.65
C GLY A 108 11.60 4.38 3.64
N TYR A 109 12.29 3.35 4.03
CA TYR A 109 12.26 2.04 3.38
C TYR A 109 11.86 0.99 4.42
N HIS A 110 11.01 1.39 5.38
CA HIS A 110 10.61 0.53 6.48
C HIS A 110 9.69 -0.59 6.01
N TYR A 111 8.90 -0.32 4.99
CA TYR A 111 7.95 -1.27 4.38
C TYR A 111 8.45 -1.86 3.06
N PHE A 112 9.71 -1.63 2.71
CA PHE A 112 10.37 -2.28 1.59
C PHE A 112 11.06 -3.55 2.08
N ASP A 113 10.68 -4.70 1.54
CA ASP A 113 11.17 -6.02 1.95
C ASP A 113 10.94 -6.33 3.44
N ILE A 114 9.82 -5.84 3.96
CA ILE A 114 9.45 -6.06 5.35
C ILE A 114 9.12 -7.52 5.60
N ASN A 115 9.52 -8.02 6.75
CA ASN A 115 9.13 -9.36 7.19
C ASN A 115 7.63 -9.42 7.54
N VAL A 116 6.96 -10.50 7.15
CA VAL A 116 5.51 -10.70 7.41
C VAL A 116 5.16 -10.56 8.89
N GLY A 117 6.02 -11.05 9.79
CA GLY A 117 5.82 -10.91 11.25
C GLY A 117 5.81 -9.46 11.71
N LEU A 118 6.64 -8.60 11.11
CA LEU A 118 6.67 -7.17 11.41
C LEU A 118 5.49 -6.46 10.74
N LEU A 119 5.17 -6.81 9.49
CA LEU A 119 4.02 -6.27 8.77
C LEU A 119 2.71 -6.52 9.54
N SER A 120 2.55 -7.71 10.09
CA SER A 120 1.33 -8.10 10.82
C SER A 120 1.09 -7.33 12.12
N ALA A 121 2.04 -6.50 12.55
CA ALA A 121 1.83 -5.60 13.70
C ALA A 121 0.80 -4.49 13.38
N ASP A 122 0.71 -4.09 12.12
CA ASP A 122 -0.16 -2.99 11.67
C ASP A 122 -0.94 -3.28 10.38
N HIS A 123 -0.69 -4.41 9.70
CA HIS A 123 -1.37 -4.82 8.46
C HIS A 123 -1.96 -6.23 8.58
N VAL A 124 -3.16 -6.41 8.04
CA VAL A 124 -3.79 -7.73 7.83
C VAL A 124 -4.22 -7.88 6.38
N ILE A 125 -3.85 -8.97 5.77
CA ILE A 125 -4.13 -9.28 4.36
C ILE A 125 -5.54 -9.83 4.22
N LYS A 126 -6.30 -9.28 3.28
CA LYS A 126 -7.67 -9.73 2.97
C LYS A 126 -7.68 -11.00 2.13
N ASP A 127 -6.97 -10.95 1.00
CA ASP A 127 -6.97 -12.01 -0.01
C ASP A 127 -5.52 -12.30 -0.39
N TYR A 128 -4.87 -13.13 0.39
CA TYR A 128 -3.56 -13.63 0.04
C TYR A 128 -3.68 -15.00 -0.60
N ASN A 129 -3.77 -15.03 -1.91
CA ASN A 129 -3.71 -16.29 -2.64
C ASN A 129 -2.50 -16.28 -3.58
N GLU A 130 -1.40 -16.83 -3.10
CA GLU A 130 -0.17 -16.98 -3.90
C GLU A 130 -0.41 -17.81 -5.18
N ALA A 131 -1.43 -18.67 -5.18
CA ALA A 131 -1.76 -19.54 -6.30
C ALA A 131 -2.31 -18.77 -7.52
N ASP A 132 -2.85 -17.56 -7.33
CA ASP A 132 -3.46 -16.78 -8.41
C ASP A 132 -2.46 -15.92 -9.19
N VAL A 133 -1.21 -15.87 -8.76
CA VAL A 133 -0.17 -15.16 -9.48
C VAL A 133 0.70 -16.16 -10.21
N PRO A 134 0.81 -16.08 -11.57
CA PRO A 134 1.70 -16.96 -12.32
C PRO A 134 3.10 -16.89 -11.75
N GLN A 135 3.65 -18.04 -11.42
CA GLN A 135 5.08 -18.15 -11.12
C GLN A 135 5.83 -17.79 -12.40
N PRO A 136 6.88 -16.98 -12.33
CA PRO A 136 7.67 -16.63 -13.51
C PRO A 136 8.40 -17.83 -14.09
#